data_508846cd6e3cc6b616db8dce1feacee3
#
_entry.id   508846cd6e3cc6b616db8dce1feacee3
#
_cell.length_a   1.000
_cell.length_b   1.000
_cell.length_c   1.000
_cell.angle_alpha   90.00
_cell.angle_beta   90.00
_cell.angle_gamma   90.00
#
_symmetry.space_group_name_H-M   'P 1'
#
loop_
_entity.id
_entity.type
_entity.pdbx_description
1 polymer ?
#
loop_
_entity_poly.entity_id
_entity_poly.type
_entity_poly.pdbx_seq_one_letter_code
_entity_poly.pdbx_strand_id
1 'polypeptide(L)'
;MLERYYLKPDTIDRIRASWIGEPIERYVEWLTKHGYAARNVFRRVPVLRHFGEFAQQHGAKNYKDLQDFVEPFVTKWVCEHGSHYEEIPRWVEHSIRTPVEQMMQLAVPGFKGKGRSKRVKNPFLEQVPGFFLYLREERGLKETSILHYGHYLRLFEVYLNQIGLYSLADLTPAILSAFLIKEGHSLSKSSVTGLCSSLRVFLRYIRQEGLTETDLSGSIESPRRYQLSNLPRSISWADVKKMLEVIDRLTILGKRDYAILLLLVTYGLRACEVAGLKLDDIDWKRERFLVSERKAGHNTAYPLSSIVGEAIIDYLKYGRPETNDRHIFFRVLAPRVPAGIQSDLATCDLLSTQSWY
;
A
#
# COMPACT_ATOMS: atom_id res chain seq x y z
N MET A 1 -11.63 27.39 -10.61
CA MET A 1 -12.00 25.99 -10.24
C MET A 1 -12.93 25.89 -9.04
N LEU A 2 -12.85 26.81 -8.07
CA LEU A 2 -13.71 26.87 -6.87
C LEU A 2 -15.20 27.07 -7.22
N GLU A 3 -15.50 27.80 -8.28
CA GLU A 3 -16.86 28.08 -8.77
C GLU A 3 -17.68 26.83 -9.09
N ARG A 4 -16.99 25.72 -9.36
CA ARG A 4 -17.63 24.40 -9.58
C ARG A 4 -18.25 23.83 -8.29
N TYR A 5 -17.72 24.22 -7.14
CA TYR A 5 -18.08 23.64 -5.84
C TYR A 5 -18.82 24.61 -4.95
N TYR A 6 -18.50 25.91 -5.02
CA TYR A 6 -19.09 26.92 -4.15
C TYR A 6 -19.98 27.87 -4.97
N LEU A 7 -21.25 27.96 -4.57
CA LEU A 7 -22.23 28.80 -5.24
C LEU A 7 -22.20 30.28 -4.77
N LYS A 8 -21.70 30.52 -3.54
CA LYS A 8 -21.64 31.86 -2.95
C LYS A 8 -20.32 32.54 -3.31
N PRO A 9 -20.35 33.67 -4.06
CA PRO A 9 -19.13 34.43 -4.41
C PRO A 9 -18.30 34.79 -3.18
N ASP A 10 -18.93 35.28 -2.10
CA ASP A 10 -18.24 35.66 -0.86
C ASP A 10 -17.40 34.50 -0.25
N THR A 11 -17.82 33.26 -0.47
CA THR A 11 -17.05 32.10 0.04
C THR A 11 -15.80 31.88 -0.80
N ILE A 12 -15.93 32.07 -2.12
CA ILE A 12 -14.80 31.95 -3.05
C ILE A 12 -13.81 33.06 -2.79
N ASP A 13 -14.31 34.32 -2.63
CA ASP A 13 -13.46 35.48 -2.38
C ASP A 13 -12.70 35.33 -1.04
N ARG A 14 -13.36 34.82 0.02
CA ARG A 14 -12.70 34.55 1.30
C ARG A 14 -11.63 33.49 1.19
N ILE A 15 -11.82 32.45 0.36
CA ILE A 15 -10.80 31.43 0.14
C ILE A 15 -9.62 32.05 -0.61
N ARG A 16 -9.86 32.81 -1.66
CA ARG A 16 -8.82 33.46 -2.46
C ARG A 16 -8.07 34.56 -1.72
N ALA A 17 -8.76 35.30 -0.88
CA ALA A 17 -8.15 36.35 -0.03
C ALA A 17 -7.27 35.75 1.10
N SER A 18 -7.41 34.48 1.42
CA SER A 18 -6.51 33.79 2.35
C SER A 18 -5.08 33.80 1.80
N TRP A 19 -4.09 34.02 2.65
CA TRP A 19 -2.69 34.02 2.23
C TRP A 19 -2.21 32.67 1.64
N ILE A 20 -2.91 31.55 1.91
CA ILE A 20 -2.73 30.26 1.24
C ILE A 20 -3.84 29.97 0.22
N GLY A 21 -4.52 30.97 -0.29
CA GLY A 21 -5.63 30.81 -1.23
C GLY A 21 -5.22 30.13 -2.53
N GLU A 22 -4.07 30.52 -3.09
CA GLU A 22 -3.51 29.88 -4.29
C GLU A 22 -3.17 28.38 -4.07
N PRO A 23 -2.44 27.97 -3.01
CA PRO A 23 -2.27 26.57 -2.66
C PRO A 23 -3.58 25.79 -2.52
N ILE A 24 -4.61 26.36 -1.92
CA ILE A 24 -5.92 25.73 -1.80
C ILE A 24 -6.57 25.54 -3.18
N GLU A 25 -6.52 26.51 -4.06
CA GLU A 25 -7.12 26.43 -5.40
C GLU A 25 -6.41 25.36 -6.24
N ARG A 26 -5.08 25.32 -6.22
CA ARG A 26 -4.28 24.24 -6.84
C ARG A 26 -4.63 22.85 -6.28
N TYR A 27 -4.86 22.77 -4.97
CA TYR A 27 -5.25 21.51 -4.34
C TYR A 27 -6.66 21.08 -4.75
N VAL A 28 -7.63 21.99 -4.87
CA VAL A 28 -8.98 21.71 -5.37
C VAL A 28 -8.94 21.25 -6.82
N GLU A 29 -8.10 21.86 -7.64
CA GLU A 29 -7.85 21.41 -9.02
C GLU A 29 -7.29 19.99 -9.05
N TRP A 30 -6.30 19.71 -8.20
CA TRP A 30 -5.73 18.37 -8.06
C TRP A 30 -6.77 17.33 -7.62
N LEU A 31 -7.61 17.65 -6.63
CA LEU A 31 -8.71 16.78 -6.19
C LEU A 31 -9.67 16.46 -7.35
N THR A 32 -10.02 17.48 -8.13
CA THR A 32 -10.91 17.34 -9.28
C THR A 32 -10.32 16.43 -10.34
N LYS A 33 -9.06 16.66 -10.70
CA LYS A 33 -8.33 15.86 -11.69
C LYS A 33 -8.20 14.39 -11.28
N HIS A 34 -8.05 14.12 -9.96
CA HIS A 34 -7.93 12.76 -9.43
C HIS A 34 -9.27 12.11 -9.09
N GLY A 35 -10.39 12.73 -9.47
CA GLY A 35 -11.73 12.16 -9.38
C GLY A 35 -12.31 12.12 -7.96
N TYR A 36 -11.87 12.99 -7.06
CA TYR A 36 -12.45 13.09 -5.72
C TYR A 36 -13.88 13.68 -5.81
N ALA A 37 -14.81 13.10 -5.03
CA ALA A 37 -16.16 13.60 -4.94
C ALA A 37 -16.21 15.01 -4.29
N ALA A 38 -17.20 15.83 -4.67
CA ALA A 38 -17.39 17.19 -4.16
C ALA A 38 -17.38 17.27 -2.62
N ARG A 39 -17.95 16.26 -1.94
CA ARG A 39 -17.91 16.16 -0.46
C ARG A 39 -16.48 16.22 0.12
N ASN A 40 -15.47 15.76 -0.62
CA ASN A 40 -14.09 15.85 -0.16
C ASN A 40 -13.57 17.28 -0.22
N VAL A 41 -13.96 18.06 -1.22
CA VAL A 41 -13.64 19.49 -1.31
C VAL A 41 -14.26 20.22 -0.13
N PHE A 42 -15.57 20.02 0.13
CA PHE A 42 -16.28 20.66 1.23
C PHE A 42 -15.73 20.31 2.61
N ARG A 43 -15.19 19.12 2.80
CA ARG A 43 -14.57 18.71 4.08
C ARG A 43 -13.15 19.20 4.25
N ARG A 44 -12.37 19.26 3.17
CA ARG A 44 -10.93 19.52 3.23
C ARG A 44 -10.56 20.98 3.15
N VAL A 45 -11.27 21.77 2.33
CA VAL A 45 -10.98 23.20 2.17
C VAL A 45 -11.10 23.98 3.48
N PRO A 46 -12.14 23.79 4.33
CA PRO A 46 -12.19 24.43 5.65
C PRO A 46 -10.99 24.11 6.52
N VAL A 47 -10.56 22.82 6.56
CA VAL A 47 -9.36 22.41 7.32
C VAL A 47 -8.12 23.16 6.84
N LEU A 48 -7.93 23.26 5.52
CA LEU A 48 -6.78 23.98 4.96
C LEU A 48 -6.82 25.47 5.31
N ARG A 49 -7.99 26.11 5.25
CA ARG A 49 -8.12 27.50 5.64
C ARG A 49 -7.72 27.71 7.11
N HIS A 50 -8.23 26.86 8.01
CA HIS A 50 -7.86 26.93 9.43
C HIS A 50 -6.35 26.67 9.63
N PHE A 51 -5.76 25.77 8.86
CA PHE A 51 -4.32 25.56 8.88
C PHE A 51 -3.55 26.82 8.48
N GLY A 52 -3.97 27.50 7.42
CA GLY A 52 -3.36 28.74 6.98
C GLY A 52 -3.47 29.85 8.04
N GLU A 53 -4.67 30.06 8.59
CA GLU A 53 -4.90 31.02 9.68
C GLU A 53 -4.03 30.72 10.90
N PHE A 54 -3.95 29.43 11.28
CA PHE A 54 -3.09 28.99 12.39
C PHE A 54 -1.61 29.28 12.13
N ALA A 55 -1.08 28.90 10.98
CA ALA A 55 0.32 29.13 10.65
C ALA A 55 0.66 30.62 10.58
N GLN A 56 -0.21 31.45 10.03
CA GLN A 56 -0.04 32.90 9.98
C GLN A 56 -0.02 33.54 11.38
N GLN A 57 -0.93 33.12 12.26
CA GLN A 57 -0.97 33.60 13.65
C GLN A 57 0.29 33.23 14.45
N HIS A 58 0.95 32.13 14.09
CA HIS A 58 2.16 31.65 14.72
C HIS A 58 3.45 32.09 14.02
N GLY A 59 3.36 33.02 13.07
CA GLY A 59 4.52 33.69 12.48
C GLY A 59 5.02 33.13 11.15
N ALA A 60 4.26 32.29 10.47
CA ALA A 60 4.61 31.86 9.12
C ALA A 60 4.54 33.06 8.14
N LYS A 61 5.61 33.26 7.36
CA LYS A 61 5.74 34.34 6.39
C LYS A 61 5.75 33.83 4.95
N ASN A 62 6.21 32.62 4.74
CA ASN A 62 6.38 32.00 3.45
C ASN A 62 5.75 30.60 3.42
N TYR A 63 5.41 30.11 2.23
CA TYR A 63 4.88 28.73 2.08
C TYR A 63 5.83 27.65 2.58
N LYS A 64 7.16 27.90 2.56
CA LYS A 64 8.16 26.96 3.11
C LYS A 64 8.05 26.81 4.63
N ASP A 65 7.68 27.89 5.32
CA ASP A 65 7.54 27.88 6.78
C ASP A 65 6.38 26.98 7.23
N LEU A 66 5.38 26.78 6.36
CA LEU A 66 4.19 25.95 6.65
C LEU A 66 4.55 24.54 7.14
N GLN A 67 5.68 23.98 6.70
CA GLN A 67 6.09 22.64 7.10
C GLN A 67 6.26 22.46 8.60
N ASP A 68 6.71 23.53 9.29
CA ASP A 68 7.00 23.50 10.73
C ASP A 68 5.71 23.57 11.57
N PHE A 69 4.61 24.00 10.95
CA PHE A 69 3.31 24.16 11.60
C PHE A 69 2.36 22.98 11.39
N VAL A 70 2.71 21.99 10.56
CA VAL A 70 1.86 20.81 10.31
C VAL A 70 1.59 20.01 11.57
N GLU A 71 2.66 19.69 12.33
CA GLU A 71 2.52 18.92 13.58
C GLU A 71 1.81 19.70 14.68
N PRO A 72 2.19 20.94 14.99
CA PRO A 72 1.49 21.74 15.98
C PRO A 72 0.00 21.90 15.67
N PHE A 73 -0.35 22.14 14.39
CA PHE A 73 -1.74 22.27 13.97
C PHE A 73 -2.53 20.97 14.16
N VAL A 74 -1.99 19.84 13.70
CA VAL A 74 -2.66 18.55 13.83
C VAL A 74 -2.87 18.19 15.29
N THR A 75 -1.85 18.39 16.13
CA THR A 75 -1.95 18.13 17.58
C THR A 75 -3.01 18.99 18.24
N LYS A 76 -3.01 20.32 17.97
CA LYS A 76 -4.01 21.25 18.49
C LYS A 76 -5.42 20.83 18.05
N TRP A 77 -5.62 20.57 16.77
CA TRP A 77 -6.92 20.17 16.24
C TRP A 77 -7.44 18.89 16.87
N VAL A 78 -6.58 17.90 17.03
CA VAL A 78 -6.94 16.63 17.66
C VAL A 78 -7.29 16.82 19.13
N CYS A 79 -6.58 17.67 19.86
CA CYS A 79 -6.91 18.00 21.26
C CYS A 79 -8.28 18.71 21.37
N GLU A 80 -8.56 19.66 20.47
CA GLU A 80 -9.81 20.43 20.50
C GLU A 80 -11.04 19.63 20.07
N HIS A 81 -10.89 18.69 19.13
CA HIS A 81 -12.01 17.95 18.51
C HIS A 81 -12.04 16.46 18.86
N GLY A 82 -11.02 15.96 19.53
CA GLY A 82 -10.90 14.56 19.93
C GLY A 82 -11.46 14.22 21.31
N SER A 83 -11.91 15.22 22.08
CA SER A 83 -12.38 15.09 23.46
C SER A 83 -13.59 14.15 23.68
N HIS A 84 -14.25 13.74 22.61
CA HIS A 84 -15.38 12.81 22.62
C HIS A 84 -14.97 11.31 22.59
N TYR A 85 -13.67 11.03 22.48
CA TYR A 85 -13.14 9.67 22.40
C TYR A 85 -12.26 9.36 23.61
N GLU A 86 -12.45 8.21 24.23
CA GLU A 86 -11.56 7.71 25.30
C GLU A 86 -10.12 7.49 24.78
N GLU A 87 -10.00 6.95 23.56
CA GLU A 87 -8.75 6.93 22.79
C GLU A 87 -9.01 7.60 21.43
N ILE A 88 -8.20 8.58 21.05
CA ILE A 88 -8.35 9.29 19.77
C ILE A 88 -8.08 8.31 18.61
N PRO A 89 -9.09 7.97 17.79
CA PRO A 89 -8.90 7.04 16.70
C PRO A 89 -7.93 7.63 15.66
N ARG A 90 -7.02 6.82 15.13
CA ARG A 90 -6.04 7.24 14.10
C ARG A 90 -6.67 7.90 12.87
N TRP A 91 -7.93 7.60 12.56
CA TRP A 91 -8.61 8.20 11.42
C TRP A 91 -8.90 9.69 11.64
N VAL A 92 -9.07 10.16 12.88
CA VAL A 92 -9.28 11.57 13.21
C VAL A 92 -8.04 12.37 12.83
N GLU A 93 -6.88 12.00 13.35
CA GLU A 93 -5.60 12.61 12.98
C GLU A 93 -5.39 12.58 11.46
N HIS A 94 -5.65 11.43 10.85
CA HIS A 94 -5.45 11.21 9.42
C HIS A 94 -6.35 12.08 8.54
N SER A 95 -7.59 12.34 9.00
CA SER A 95 -8.56 13.18 8.27
C SER A 95 -8.13 14.65 8.16
N ILE A 96 -7.33 15.12 9.12
CA ILE A 96 -6.81 16.49 9.17
C ILE A 96 -5.42 16.57 8.52
N ARG A 97 -4.52 15.67 8.86
CA ARG A 97 -3.17 15.61 8.31
C ARG A 97 -3.13 15.44 6.81
N THR A 98 -3.93 14.51 6.28
CA THR A 98 -3.89 14.15 4.86
C THR A 98 -4.14 15.35 3.92
N PRO A 99 -5.20 16.17 4.08
CA PRO A 99 -5.39 17.33 3.21
C PRO A 99 -4.27 18.36 3.32
N VAL A 100 -3.73 18.59 4.52
CA VAL A 100 -2.63 19.53 4.75
C VAL A 100 -1.38 19.05 4.04
N GLU A 101 -0.95 17.80 4.26
CA GLU A 101 0.25 17.25 3.62
C GLU A 101 0.12 17.17 2.10
N GLN A 102 -1.06 16.81 1.57
CA GLN A 102 -1.29 16.77 0.13
C GLN A 102 -1.23 18.18 -0.51
N MET A 103 -1.81 19.19 0.13
CA MET A 103 -1.68 20.56 -0.33
C MET A 103 -0.22 21.03 -0.28
N MET A 104 0.49 20.74 0.81
CA MET A 104 1.90 21.08 0.97
C MET A 104 2.79 20.44 -0.11
N GLN A 105 2.52 19.19 -0.50
CA GLN A 105 3.24 18.52 -1.59
C GLN A 105 3.08 19.23 -2.93
N LEU A 106 1.97 19.93 -3.15
CA LEU A 106 1.70 20.72 -4.35
C LEU A 106 2.27 22.14 -4.28
N ALA A 107 2.32 22.73 -3.07
CA ALA A 107 2.69 24.11 -2.85
C ALA A 107 4.19 24.31 -2.56
N VAL A 108 4.82 23.34 -1.91
CA VAL A 108 6.22 23.45 -1.43
C VAL A 108 7.09 22.40 -2.12
N PRO A 109 7.99 22.81 -3.03
CA PRO A 109 8.89 21.89 -3.70
C PRO A 109 9.77 21.13 -2.68
N GLY A 110 9.80 19.79 -2.80
CA GLY A 110 10.60 18.93 -1.93
C GLY A 110 9.95 18.57 -0.59
N PHE A 111 8.75 19.09 -0.27
CA PHE A 111 8.04 18.67 0.93
C PHE A 111 7.67 17.18 0.86
N LYS A 112 8.13 16.44 1.88
CA LYS A 112 7.79 15.04 2.09
C LYS A 112 7.00 14.94 3.38
N GLY A 113 5.67 14.86 3.29
CA GLY A 113 4.81 14.60 4.44
C GLY A 113 5.21 13.31 5.17
N LYS A 114 4.72 13.11 6.39
CA LYS A 114 4.98 11.87 7.15
C LYS A 114 4.50 10.60 6.43
N GLY A 115 3.62 10.76 5.44
CA GLY A 115 3.02 9.64 4.70
C GLY A 115 2.14 8.76 5.61
N ARG A 116 1.45 7.78 5.01
CA ARG A 116 0.66 6.77 5.74
C ARG A 116 1.52 5.83 6.59
N SER A 117 2.79 5.79 6.33
CA SER A 117 3.76 4.95 7.02
C SER A 117 4.79 5.86 7.68
N LYS A 118 4.87 5.87 9.02
CA LYS A 118 6.19 6.04 9.63
C LYS A 118 7.08 5.11 8.81
N ARG A 119 8.11 5.62 8.12
CA ARG A 119 9.18 4.75 7.62
C ARG A 119 9.67 4.01 8.85
N VAL A 120 9.15 2.83 9.04
CA VAL A 120 9.56 2.00 10.18
C VAL A 120 11.05 1.77 9.92
N LYS A 121 11.89 2.27 10.81
CA LYS A 121 13.35 2.07 10.72
C LYS A 121 13.61 0.59 10.49
N ASN A 122 14.57 0.27 9.65
CA ASN A 122 14.98 -1.12 9.51
C ASN A 122 15.38 -1.66 10.89
N PRO A 123 14.97 -2.88 11.22
CA PRO A 123 15.38 -3.49 12.47
C PRO A 123 16.90 -3.66 12.50
N PHE A 124 17.50 -3.63 13.68
CA PHE A 124 18.94 -3.73 13.91
C PHE A 124 19.78 -2.68 13.18
N LEU A 125 19.19 -1.51 12.82
CA LEU A 125 19.90 -0.49 12.05
C LEU A 125 21.15 0.05 12.74
N GLU A 126 21.14 0.14 14.05
CA GLU A 126 22.26 0.65 14.85
C GLU A 126 23.36 -0.41 15.03
N GLN A 127 22.98 -1.67 15.16
CA GLN A 127 23.91 -2.79 15.38
C GLN A 127 24.45 -3.38 14.07
N VAL A 128 23.60 -3.41 13.02
CA VAL A 128 23.90 -4.06 11.74
C VAL A 128 23.45 -3.19 10.56
N PRO A 129 24.03 -2.00 10.38
CA PRO A 129 23.55 -1.02 9.39
C PRO A 129 23.65 -1.53 7.92
N GLY A 130 24.60 -2.42 7.63
CA GLY A 130 24.86 -2.94 6.28
C GLY A 130 23.92 -4.04 5.81
N PHE A 131 23.16 -4.70 6.69
CA PHE A 131 22.40 -5.90 6.34
C PHE A 131 21.37 -5.70 5.21
N PHE A 132 20.59 -4.63 5.26
CA PHE A 132 19.57 -4.36 4.22
C PHE A 132 20.18 -3.94 2.90
N LEU A 133 21.36 -3.32 2.91
CA LEU A 133 22.14 -3.03 1.70
C LEU A 133 22.68 -4.33 1.09
N TYR A 134 23.25 -5.21 1.90
CA TYR A 134 23.67 -6.57 1.50
C TYR A 134 22.53 -7.35 0.82
N LEU A 135 21.31 -7.34 1.40
CA LEU A 135 20.15 -8.01 0.79
C LEU A 135 19.81 -7.46 -0.60
N ARG A 136 19.97 -6.15 -0.80
CA ARG A 136 19.64 -5.47 -2.04
C ARG A 136 20.72 -5.64 -3.10
N GLU A 137 21.94 -5.34 -2.76
CA GLU A 137 23.05 -5.23 -3.72
C GLU A 137 23.77 -6.56 -3.95
N GLU A 138 24.14 -7.26 -2.89
CA GLU A 138 24.88 -8.51 -3.03
C GLU A 138 23.98 -9.71 -3.31
N ARG A 139 22.80 -9.77 -2.67
CA ARG A 139 21.87 -10.86 -2.90
C ARG A 139 20.83 -10.58 -3.99
N GLY A 140 20.76 -9.37 -4.53
CA GLY A 140 19.86 -9.00 -5.62
C GLY A 140 18.37 -9.22 -5.31
N LEU A 141 17.96 -9.10 -4.04
CA LEU A 141 16.59 -9.37 -3.65
C LEU A 141 15.66 -8.21 -4.04
N LYS A 142 14.45 -8.55 -4.50
CA LYS A 142 13.39 -7.56 -4.76
C LYS A 142 12.94 -6.89 -3.46
N GLU A 143 12.54 -5.61 -3.53
CA GLU A 143 12.08 -4.82 -2.38
C GLU A 143 10.98 -5.52 -1.56
N THR A 144 10.07 -6.23 -2.21
CA THR A 144 9.03 -7.02 -1.52
C THR A 144 9.61 -8.10 -0.61
N SER A 145 10.68 -8.78 -1.05
CA SER A 145 11.39 -9.75 -0.22
C SER A 145 12.11 -9.07 0.94
N ILE A 146 12.76 -7.93 0.69
CA ILE A 146 13.44 -7.13 1.72
C ILE A 146 12.45 -6.67 2.80
N LEU A 147 11.24 -6.25 2.42
CA LEU A 147 10.17 -5.91 3.36
C LEU A 147 9.78 -7.10 4.26
N HIS A 148 9.73 -8.32 3.72
CA HIS A 148 9.49 -9.52 4.53
C HIS A 148 10.61 -9.79 5.54
N TYR A 149 11.88 -9.63 5.14
CA TYR A 149 13.01 -9.68 6.07
C TYR A 149 12.84 -8.63 7.18
N GLY A 150 12.55 -7.39 6.83
CA GLY A 150 12.30 -6.32 7.79
C GLY A 150 11.16 -6.61 8.76
N HIS A 151 10.08 -7.24 8.29
CA HIS A 151 8.97 -7.66 9.14
C HIS A 151 9.39 -8.70 10.18
N TYR A 152 10.01 -9.80 9.75
CA TYR A 152 10.40 -10.89 10.66
C TYR A 152 11.52 -10.49 11.61
N LEU A 153 12.52 -9.75 11.14
CA LEU A 153 13.60 -9.29 11.99
C LEU A 153 13.15 -8.26 13.02
N ARG A 154 12.10 -7.50 12.74
CA ARG A 154 11.50 -6.60 13.73
C ARG A 154 10.83 -7.36 14.87
N LEU A 155 10.16 -8.49 14.59
CA LEU A 155 9.64 -9.37 15.64
C LEU A 155 10.78 -9.86 16.53
N PHE A 156 11.93 -10.21 15.92
CA PHE A 156 13.10 -10.67 16.65
C PHE A 156 13.74 -9.55 17.48
N GLU A 157 13.92 -8.35 16.93
CA GLU A 157 14.43 -7.18 17.66
C GLU A 157 13.55 -6.82 18.87
N VAL A 158 12.22 -6.81 18.68
CA VAL A 158 11.27 -6.57 19.77
C VAL A 158 11.39 -7.64 20.86
N TYR A 159 11.53 -8.91 20.47
CA TYR A 159 11.73 -10.00 21.42
C TYR A 159 13.00 -9.86 22.22
N LEU A 160 14.14 -9.56 21.58
CA LEU A 160 15.42 -9.35 22.27
C LEU A 160 15.35 -8.19 23.25
N ASN A 161 14.72 -7.08 22.85
CA ASN A 161 14.50 -5.94 23.75
C ASN A 161 13.62 -6.31 24.98
N GLN A 162 12.62 -7.17 24.82
CA GLN A 162 11.76 -7.64 25.91
C GLN A 162 12.50 -8.48 26.95
N ILE A 163 13.49 -9.27 26.51
CA ILE A 163 14.32 -10.08 27.43
C ILE A 163 15.57 -9.33 27.92
N GLY A 164 15.73 -8.04 27.53
CA GLY A 164 16.87 -7.21 27.96
C GLY A 164 18.20 -7.58 27.29
N LEU A 165 18.17 -8.25 26.13
CA LEU A 165 19.38 -8.63 25.40
C LEU A 165 19.67 -7.59 24.33
N TYR A 166 20.72 -6.80 24.54
CA TYR A 166 21.09 -5.69 23.64
C TYR A 166 22.34 -6.00 22.79
N SER A 167 23.10 -7.03 23.10
CA SER A 167 24.27 -7.45 22.32
C SER A 167 23.99 -8.69 21.51
N LEU A 168 24.26 -8.63 20.19
CA LEU A 168 24.15 -9.81 19.32
C LEU A 168 25.21 -10.88 19.62
N ALA A 169 26.31 -10.53 20.27
CA ALA A 169 27.33 -11.48 20.68
C ALA A 169 26.84 -12.45 21.76
N ASP A 170 25.82 -12.04 22.54
CA ASP A 170 25.25 -12.86 23.62
C ASP A 170 24.13 -13.80 23.14
N LEU A 171 23.88 -13.87 21.82
CA LEU A 171 22.90 -14.78 21.26
C LEU A 171 23.30 -16.24 21.49
N THR A 172 22.33 -17.02 21.95
CA THR A 172 22.50 -18.48 22.15
C THR A 172 21.43 -19.27 21.38
N PRO A 173 21.66 -20.54 21.06
CA PRO A 173 20.66 -21.42 20.48
C PRO A 173 19.35 -21.47 21.29
N ALA A 174 19.47 -21.41 22.63
CA ALA A 174 18.29 -21.42 23.52
C ALA A 174 17.41 -20.20 23.34
N ILE A 175 17.98 -18.99 23.21
CA ILE A 175 17.23 -17.75 22.94
C ILE A 175 16.52 -17.82 21.60
N LEU A 176 17.20 -18.32 20.56
CA LEU A 176 16.62 -18.48 19.22
C LEU A 176 15.45 -19.47 19.24
N SER A 177 15.59 -20.60 19.92
CA SER A 177 14.53 -21.58 20.08
C SER A 177 13.35 -21.04 20.85
N ALA A 178 13.57 -20.31 21.95
CA ALA A 178 12.51 -19.68 22.74
C ALA A 178 11.73 -18.64 21.90
N PHE A 179 12.42 -17.84 21.09
CA PHE A 179 11.78 -16.90 20.16
C PHE A 179 10.91 -17.63 19.14
N LEU A 180 11.43 -18.69 18.50
CA LEU A 180 10.68 -19.46 17.50
C LEU A 180 9.44 -20.14 18.10
N ILE A 181 9.52 -20.67 19.33
CA ILE A 181 8.38 -21.24 20.03
C ILE A 181 7.32 -20.15 20.30
N LYS A 182 7.73 -18.99 20.81
CA LYS A 182 6.83 -17.87 21.09
C LYS A 182 6.07 -17.45 19.83
N GLU A 183 6.78 -17.18 18.74
CA GLU A 183 6.15 -16.72 17.49
C GLU A 183 5.38 -17.85 16.78
N GLY A 184 5.78 -19.11 16.98
CA GLY A 184 5.11 -20.29 16.42
C GLY A 184 3.67 -20.46 16.88
N HIS A 185 3.28 -19.91 18.05
CA HIS A 185 1.91 -19.93 18.52
C HIS A 185 0.99 -18.96 17.77
N SER A 186 1.53 -17.85 17.25
CA SER A 186 0.75 -16.80 16.60
C SER A 186 0.81 -16.88 15.07
N LEU A 187 1.85 -17.51 14.50
CA LEU A 187 2.11 -17.53 13.07
C LEU A 187 1.69 -18.87 12.42
N SER A 188 1.26 -18.80 11.16
CA SER A 188 1.05 -20.01 10.36
C SER A 188 2.38 -20.75 10.13
N LYS A 189 2.33 -22.08 9.92
CA LYS A 189 3.53 -22.89 9.59
C LYS A 189 4.32 -22.31 8.42
N SER A 190 3.66 -21.74 7.42
CA SER A 190 4.30 -21.08 6.28
C SER A 190 5.05 -19.82 6.71
N SER A 191 4.44 -18.99 7.56
CA SER A 191 5.05 -17.78 8.10
C SER A 191 6.26 -18.10 8.99
N VAL A 192 6.16 -19.15 9.83
CA VAL A 192 7.29 -19.62 10.64
C VAL A 192 8.46 -20.09 9.75
N THR A 193 8.17 -20.78 8.63
CA THR A 193 9.22 -21.15 7.67
C THR A 193 9.91 -19.92 7.07
N GLY A 194 9.14 -18.87 6.74
CA GLY A 194 9.67 -17.59 6.27
C GLY A 194 10.52 -16.88 7.33
N LEU A 195 10.05 -16.86 8.57
CA LEU A 195 10.79 -16.34 9.72
C LEU A 195 12.14 -17.08 9.91
N CYS A 196 12.12 -18.42 9.94
CA CYS A 196 13.34 -19.24 10.05
C CYS A 196 14.33 -18.96 8.92
N SER A 197 13.83 -18.81 7.69
CA SER A 197 14.67 -18.49 6.53
C SER A 197 15.31 -17.12 6.66
N SER A 198 14.56 -16.13 7.12
CA SER A 198 15.06 -14.77 7.34
C SER A 198 16.10 -14.72 8.44
N LEU A 199 15.85 -15.41 9.55
CA LEU A 199 16.81 -15.52 10.66
C LEU A 199 18.11 -16.19 10.24
N ARG A 200 18.06 -17.31 9.50
CA ARG A 200 19.29 -17.98 9.03
C ARG A 200 20.17 -17.05 8.19
N VAL A 201 19.56 -16.28 7.30
CA VAL A 201 20.32 -15.32 6.47
C VAL A 201 20.91 -14.21 7.34
N PHE A 202 20.16 -13.69 8.30
CA PHE A 202 20.63 -12.66 9.23
C PHE A 202 21.79 -13.19 10.10
N LEU A 203 21.64 -14.37 10.69
CA LEU A 203 22.66 -14.97 11.55
C LEU A 203 23.97 -15.27 10.80
N ARG A 204 23.89 -15.71 9.54
CA ARG A 204 25.08 -15.86 8.70
C ARG A 204 25.76 -14.54 8.41
N TYR A 205 24.98 -13.50 8.14
CA TYR A 205 25.52 -12.16 7.89
C TYR A 205 26.23 -11.61 9.12
N ILE A 206 25.61 -11.65 10.31
CA ILE A 206 26.26 -11.16 11.55
C ILE A 206 27.50 -11.99 11.94
N ARG A 207 27.54 -13.26 11.59
CA ARG A 207 28.76 -14.09 11.72
C ARG A 207 29.85 -13.64 10.75
N GLN A 208 29.49 -13.35 9.50
CA GLN A 208 30.42 -12.86 8.48
C GLN A 208 31.00 -11.49 8.85
N GLU A 209 30.20 -10.63 9.45
CA GLU A 209 30.64 -9.32 9.98
C GLU A 209 31.41 -9.41 11.31
N GLY A 210 31.60 -10.62 11.86
CA GLY A 210 32.33 -10.83 13.10
C GLY A 210 31.59 -10.41 14.37
N LEU A 211 30.28 -10.17 14.28
CA LEU A 211 29.45 -9.78 15.43
C LEU A 211 29.09 -10.95 16.35
N THR A 212 29.30 -12.17 15.90
CA THR A 212 29.13 -13.42 16.69
C THR A 212 30.32 -14.34 16.46
N GLU A 213 30.74 -15.08 17.50
CA GLU A 213 31.88 -16.01 17.40
C GLU A 213 31.54 -17.29 16.65
N THR A 214 30.29 -17.74 16.74
CA THR A 214 29.83 -19.01 16.14
C THR A 214 28.71 -18.79 15.15
N ASP A 215 28.58 -19.66 14.15
CA ASP A 215 27.44 -19.67 13.23
C ASP A 215 26.21 -20.32 13.90
N LEU A 216 25.31 -19.47 14.35
CA LEU A 216 24.04 -19.87 14.96
C LEU A 216 22.96 -20.25 13.94
N SER A 217 23.21 -20.07 12.64
CA SER A 217 22.18 -20.35 11.60
C SER A 217 21.77 -21.82 11.54
N GLY A 218 22.65 -22.71 11.93
CA GLY A 218 22.39 -24.16 11.98
C GLY A 218 21.44 -24.59 13.11
N SER A 219 21.34 -23.76 14.19
CA SER A 219 20.42 -24.06 15.31
C SER A 219 18.96 -23.71 15.01
N ILE A 220 18.68 -23.04 13.90
CA ILE A 220 17.32 -22.69 13.49
C ILE A 220 16.66 -23.89 12.81
N GLU A 221 15.69 -24.51 13.45
CA GLU A 221 14.89 -25.57 12.87
C GLU A 221 13.61 -25.00 12.24
N SER A 222 13.31 -25.43 11.02
CA SER A 222 12.07 -25.06 10.33
C SER A 222 11.01 -26.15 10.53
N PRO A 223 9.73 -25.77 10.71
CA PRO A 223 8.66 -26.76 10.74
C PRO A 223 8.64 -27.58 9.45
N ARG A 224 8.52 -28.90 9.58
CA ARG A 224 8.38 -29.78 8.41
C ARG A 224 7.07 -29.45 7.68
N ARG A 225 7.18 -29.19 6.40
CA ARG A 225 6.06 -28.97 5.49
C ARG A 225 5.91 -30.18 4.59
N TYR A 226 4.79 -30.87 4.74
CA TYR A 226 4.45 -31.96 3.82
C TYR A 226 3.76 -31.34 2.61
N GLN A 227 4.24 -31.71 1.41
CA GLN A 227 3.82 -31.12 0.15
C GLN A 227 2.31 -31.26 -0.14
N LEU A 228 1.67 -32.30 0.41
CA LEU A 228 0.25 -32.62 0.26
C LEU A 228 -0.57 -32.49 1.56
N SER A 229 -0.04 -31.79 2.57
CA SER A 229 -0.74 -31.65 3.85
C SER A 229 -2.03 -30.82 3.78
N ASN A 230 -2.15 -29.97 2.78
CA ASN A 230 -3.37 -29.22 2.52
C ASN A 230 -3.88 -29.61 1.13
N LEU A 231 -5.14 -30.01 1.05
CA LEU A 231 -5.80 -30.15 -0.24
C LEU A 231 -5.75 -28.83 -1.02
N PRO A 232 -5.49 -28.86 -2.33
CA PRO A 232 -5.53 -27.65 -3.13
C PRO A 232 -6.91 -27.00 -2.96
N ARG A 233 -6.95 -25.73 -2.59
CA ARG A 233 -8.18 -24.98 -2.58
C ARG A 233 -8.57 -24.72 -4.04
N SER A 234 -9.59 -25.43 -4.50
CA SER A 234 -10.17 -25.23 -5.81
C SER A 234 -11.64 -24.82 -5.63
N ILE A 235 -12.11 -23.92 -6.46
CA ILE A 235 -13.54 -23.58 -6.57
C ILE A 235 -14.12 -24.32 -7.76
N SER A 236 -15.37 -24.71 -7.65
CA SER A 236 -16.06 -25.38 -8.77
C SER A 236 -16.34 -24.39 -9.89
N TRP A 237 -16.44 -24.91 -11.13
CA TRP A 237 -16.83 -24.06 -12.26
C TRP A 237 -18.24 -23.46 -12.09
N ALA A 238 -19.13 -24.15 -11.39
CA ALA A 238 -20.46 -23.66 -11.06
C ALA A 238 -20.39 -22.42 -10.15
N ASP A 239 -19.48 -22.43 -9.17
CA ASP A 239 -19.29 -21.30 -8.27
C ASP A 239 -18.62 -20.12 -8.99
N VAL A 240 -17.66 -20.38 -9.89
CA VAL A 240 -17.08 -19.35 -10.76
C VAL A 240 -18.14 -18.65 -11.58
N LYS A 241 -19.09 -19.41 -12.19
CA LYS A 241 -20.19 -18.82 -12.94
C LYS A 241 -21.06 -17.93 -12.06
N LYS A 242 -21.44 -18.39 -10.86
CA LYS A 242 -22.21 -17.59 -9.90
C LYS A 242 -21.49 -16.30 -9.53
N MET A 243 -20.16 -16.37 -9.27
CA MET A 243 -19.37 -15.18 -8.98
C MET A 243 -19.41 -14.16 -10.12
N LEU A 244 -19.30 -14.59 -11.36
CA LEU A 244 -19.36 -13.71 -12.53
C LEU A 244 -20.76 -13.13 -12.74
N GLU A 245 -21.82 -13.89 -12.45
CA GLU A 245 -23.23 -13.48 -12.59
C GLU A 245 -23.66 -12.42 -11.57
N VAL A 246 -23.08 -12.44 -10.36
CA VAL A 246 -23.39 -11.46 -9.29
C VAL A 246 -22.85 -10.06 -9.61
N ILE A 247 -21.90 -9.95 -10.54
CA ILE A 247 -21.29 -8.66 -10.87
C ILE A 247 -22.24 -7.80 -11.70
N ASP A 248 -22.63 -6.65 -11.16
CA ASP A 248 -23.41 -5.66 -11.89
C ASP A 248 -22.58 -4.93 -12.96
N ARG A 249 -22.59 -5.44 -14.17
CA ARG A 249 -21.86 -4.90 -15.33
C ARG A 249 -22.39 -3.56 -15.85
N LEU A 250 -23.47 -3.02 -15.28
CA LEU A 250 -23.96 -1.67 -15.60
C LEU A 250 -23.10 -0.60 -14.91
N THR A 251 -22.46 -0.94 -13.81
CA THR A 251 -21.59 -0.02 -13.05
C THR A 251 -20.14 0.00 -13.57
N ILE A 252 -19.46 1.13 -13.40
CA ILE A 252 -18.02 1.27 -13.70
C ILE A 252 -17.19 0.23 -12.93
N LEU A 253 -17.52 0.03 -11.66
CA LEU A 253 -16.87 -0.96 -10.80
C LEU A 253 -17.06 -2.37 -11.33
N GLY A 254 -18.30 -2.73 -11.65
CA GLY A 254 -18.61 -4.06 -12.14
C GLY A 254 -17.99 -4.38 -13.50
N LYS A 255 -17.92 -3.42 -14.44
CA LYS A 255 -17.19 -3.61 -15.71
C LYS A 255 -15.72 -3.92 -15.48
N ARG A 256 -15.06 -3.19 -14.57
CA ARG A 256 -13.67 -3.42 -14.18
C ARG A 256 -13.49 -4.81 -13.57
N ASP A 257 -14.29 -5.10 -12.54
CA ASP A 257 -14.13 -6.32 -11.74
C ASP A 257 -14.46 -7.58 -12.55
N TYR A 258 -15.44 -7.49 -13.46
CA TYR A 258 -15.76 -8.56 -14.41
C TYR A 258 -14.58 -8.86 -15.34
N ALA A 259 -13.97 -7.85 -15.95
CA ALA A 259 -12.79 -8.03 -16.81
C ALA A 259 -11.60 -8.61 -16.03
N ILE A 260 -11.35 -8.14 -14.81
CA ILE A 260 -10.30 -8.67 -13.93
C ILE A 260 -10.55 -10.14 -13.61
N LEU A 261 -11.76 -10.48 -13.15
CA LEU A 261 -12.10 -11.87 -12.80
C LEU A 261 -12.01 -12.80 -13.98
N LEU A 262 -12.46 -12.39 -15.17
CA LEU A 262 -12.30 -13.18 -16.38
C LEU A 262 -10.83 -13.48 -16.70
N LEU A 263 -9.94 -12.49 -16.58
CA LEU A 263 -8.50 -12.69 -16.77
C LEU A 263 -7.92 -13.69 -15.76
N LEU A 264 -8.31 -13.56 -14.48
CA LEU A 264 -7.86 -14.48 -13.43
C LEU A 264 -8.33 -15.91 -13.66
N VAL A 265 -9.61 -16.08 -14.03
CA VAL A 265 -10.24 -17.41 -14.18
C VAL A 265 -9.81 -18.10 -15.48
N THR A 266 -9.75 -17.35 -16.60
CA THR A 266 -9.46 -17.92 -17.91
C THR A 266 -8.00 -18.30 -18.07
N TYR A 267 -7.08 -17.48 -17.52
CA TYR A 267 -5.65 -17.65 -17.75
C TYR A 267 -4.85 -18.01 -16.50
N GLY A 268 -5.47 -18.05 -15.32
CA GLY A 268 -4.78 -18.31 -14.06
C GLY A 268 -3.70 -17.27 -13.74
N LEU A 269 -3.92 -16.01 -14.15
CA LEU A 269 -2.99 -14.92 -13.89
C LEU A 269 -2.94 -14.59 -12.40
N ARG A 270 -1.79 -14.09 -11.94
CA ARG A 270 -1.69 -13.52 -10.60
C ARG A 270 -2.29 -12.11 -10.56
N ALA A 271 -2.79 -11.72 -9.40
CA ALA A 271 -3.35 -10.38 -9.21
C ALA A 271 -2.39 -9.24 -9.63
N CYS A 272 -1.09 -9.39 -9.34
CA CYS A 272 -0.07 -8.42 -9.76
C CYS A 272 0.14 -8.39 -11.29
N GLU A 273 0.00 -9.54 -11.95
CA GLU A 273 0.13 -9.64 -13.40
C GLU A 273 -1.05 -8.92 -14.07
N VAL A 274 -2.27 -9.10 -13.56
CA VAL A 274 -3.45 -8.37 -14.07
C VAL A 274 -3.37 -6.87 -13.79
N ALA A 275 -2.99 -6.49 -12.57
CA ALA A 275 -2.85 -5.08 -12.20
C ALA A 275 -1.79 -4.34 -13.03
N GLY A 276 -0.72 -5.03 -13.42
CA GLY A 276 0.37 -4.49 -14.22
C GLY A 276 0.10 -4.42 -15.72
N LEU A 277 -1.00 -5.00 -16.23
CA LEU A 277 -1.30 -4.99 -17.67
C LEU A 277 -1.47 -3.57 -18.21
N LYS A 278 -0.84 -3.32 -19.35
CA LYS A 278 -0.88 -2.05 -20.08
C LYS A 278 -1.60 -2.21 -21.43
N LEU A 279 -2.05 -1.09 -21.96
CA LEU A 279 -2.68 -1.05 -23.28
C LEU A 279 -1.77 -1.60 -24.40
N ASP A 280 -0.45 -1.40 -24.24
CA ASP A 280 0.57 -1.85 -25.20
C ASP A 280 0.83 -3.37 -25.12
N ASP A 281 0.40 -4.01 -24.03
CA ASP A 281 0.54 -5.45 -23.87
C ASP A 281 -0.49 -6.24 -24.70
N ILE A 282 -1.54 -5.58 -25.22
CA ILE A 282 -2.60 -6.22 -26.00
C ILE A 282 -2.43 -5.97 -27.50
N ASP A 283 -2.18 -7.04 -28.25
CA ASP A 283 -2.18 -7.06 -29.70
C ASP A 283 -3.56 -7.48 -30.22
N TRP A 284 -4.46 -6.53 -30.40
CA TRP A 284 -5.84 -6.76 -30.84
C TRP A 284 -5.92 -7.39 -32.24
N LYS A 285 -4.94 -7.11 -33.11
CA LYS A 285 -4.92 -7.65 -34.48
C LYS A 285 -4.59 -9.14 -34.52
N ARG A 286 -3.70 -9.57 -33.60
CA ARG A 286 -3.26 -10.95 -33.51
C ARG A 286 -4.00 -11.72 -32.41
N GLU A 287 -4.98 -11.09 -31.80
CA GLU A 287 -5.80 -11.68 -30.72
C GLU A 287 -4.92 -12.32 -29.62
N ARG A 288 -3.96 -11.57 -29.10
CA ARG A 288 -3.04 -12.03 -28.04
C ARG A 288 -2.65 -10.89 -27.12
N PHE A 289 -2.23 -11.26 -25.91
CA PHE A 289 -1.65 -10.32 -24.97
C PHE A 289 -0.40 -10.89 -24.31
N LEU A 290 0.49 -9.99 -23.87
CA LEU A 290 1.75 -10.31 -23.26
C LEU A 290 1.71 -10.02 -21.75
N VAL A 291 2.12 -10.97 -20.94
CA VAL A 291 2.35 -10.77 -19.51
C VAL A 291 3.85 -10.69 -19.26
N SER A 292 4.31 -9.48 -18.96
CA SER A 292 5.72 -9.19 -18.71
C SER A 292 6.08 -9.45 -17.24
N GLU A 293 7.38 -9.65 -16.97
CA GLU A 293 7.96 -9.73 -15.62
C GLU A 293 7.32 -10.77 -14.68
N ARG A 294 6.99 -11.93 -15.18
CA ARG A 294 6.56 -13.04 -14.31
C ARG A 294 7.66 -13.39 -13.31
N LYS A 295 7.28 -14.06 -12.21
CA LYS A 295 8.15 -14.38 -11.06
C LYS A 295 9.54 -14.95 -11.41
N ALA A 296 9.72 -15.49 -12.59
CA ALA A 296 10.99 -16.01 -13.12
C ALA A 296 11.66 -15.10 -14.17
N GLY A 297 11.17 -13.87 -14.37
CA GLY A 297 11.71 -12.94 -15.37
C GLY A 297 11.32 -13.26 -16.82
N HIS A 298 10.41 -14.20 -17.05
CA HIS A 298 9.97 -14.59 -18.39
C HIS A 298 8.70 -13.82 -18.80
N ASN A 299 8.65 -13.42 -20.07
CA ASN A 299 7.44 -12.91 -20.69
C ASN A 299 6.62 -14.09 -21.25
N THR A 300 5.31 -14.06 -21.07
CA THR A 300 4.41 -15.11 -21.59
C THR A 300 3.32 -14.46 -22.44
N ALA A 301 3.17 -14.94 -23.67
CA ALA A 301 2.09 -14.53 -24.54
C ALA A 301 0.90 -15.50 -24.36
N TYR A 302 -0.31 -14.96 -24.27
CA TYR A 302 -1.56 -15.67 -24.18
C TYR A 302 -2.46 -15.33 -25.36
N PRO A 303 -3.23 -16.28 -25.91
CA PRO A 303 -4.29 -15.95 -26.86
C PRO A 303 -5.39 -15.15 -26.12
N LEU A 304 -5.89 -14.09 -26.73
CA LEU A 304 -6.98 -13.28 -26.21
C LEU A 304 -8.33 -13.87 -26.66
N SER A 305 -9.05 -14.53 -25.75
CA SER A 305 -10.39 -15.00 -26.06
C SER A 305 -11.35 -13.83 -26.29
N SER A 306 -12.35 -14.01 -27.18
CA SER A 306 -13.35 -12.98 -27.50
C SER A 306 -14.06 -12.46 -26.25
N ILE A 307 -14.48 -13.34 -25.34
CA ILE A 307 -15.19 -12.99 -24.11
C ILE A 307 -14.33 -12.06 -23.22
N VAL A 308 -13.05 -12.37 -23.06
CA VAL A 308 -12.13 -11.53 -22.26
C VAL A 308 -11.85 -10.22 -22.99
N GLY A 309 -11.64 -10.28 -24.30
CA GLY A 309 -11.41 -9.09 -25.12
C GLY A 309 -12.59 -8.12 -25.06
N GLU A 310 -13.81 -8.60 -25.22
CA GLU A 310 -15.04 -7.81 -25.10
C GLU A 310 -15.19 -7.16 -23.71
N ALA A 311 -14.93 -7.91 -22.64
CA ALA A 311 -14.99 -7.39 -21.29
C ALA A 311 -13.95 -6.28 -21.04
N ILE A 312 -12.74 -6.44 -21.56
CA ILE A 312 -11.71 -5.39 -21.50
C ILE A 312 -12.16 -4.16 -22.30
N ILE A 313 -12.67 -4.33 -23.53
CA ILE A 313 -13.14 -3.22 -24.36
C ILE A 313 -14.31 -2.49 -23.69
N ASP A 314 -15.25 -3.19 -23.09
CA ASP A 314 -16.39 -2.61 -22.37
C ASP A 314 -15.90 -1.73 -21.21
N TYR A 315 -14.92 -2.23 -20.43
CA TYR A 315 -14.30 -1.42 -19.38
C TYR A 315 -13.50 -0.22 -19.93
N LEU A 316 -12.72 -0.41 -20.99
CA LEU A 316 -11.93 0.68 -21.60
C LEU A 316 -12.82 1.81 -22.10
N LYS A 317 -13.97 1.48 -22.71
CA LYS A 317 -14.89 2.47 -23.27
C LYS A 317 -15.72 3.20 -22.22
N TYR A 318 -16.17 2.51 -21.18
CA TYR A 318 -17.20 3.01 -20.29
C TYR A 318 -16.79 3.08 -18.82
N GLY A 319 -15.63 2.53 -18.44
CA GLY A 319 -15.21 2.43 -17.05
C GLY A 319 -13.84 3.01 -16.75
N ARG A 320 -12.93 2.97 -17.71
CA ARG A 320 -11.56 3.46 -17.50
C ARG A 320 -11.54 5.00 -17.45
N PRO A 321 -10.86 5.62 -16.46
CA PRO A 321 -10.71 7.07 -16.42
C PRO A 321 -9.87 7.58 -17.59
N GLU A 322 -10.15 8.79 -18.06
CA GLU A 322 -9.29 9.50 -19.01
C GLU A 322 -7.95 9.84 -18.34
N THR A 323 -6.86 9.31 -18.89
CA THR A 323 -5.52 9.48 -18.35
C THR A 323 -4.46 9.14 -19.40
N ASN A 324 -3.29 9.76 -19.30
CA ASN A 324 -2.12 9.43 -20.12
C ASN A 324 -1.39 8.17 -19.65
N ASP A 325 -1.72 7.65 -18.46
CA ASP A 325 -1.15 6.40 -17.96
C ASP A 325 -1.63 5.22 -18.82
N ARG A 326 -0.74 4.31 -19.14
CA ARG A 326 -0.99 3.20 -20.06
C ARG A 326 -1.54 1.95 -19.39
N HIS A 327 -1.64 1.89 -18.05
CA HIS A 327 -2.26 0.75 -17.37
C HIS A 327 -3.73 0.59 -17.80
N ILE A 328 -4.17 -0.66 -17.87
CA ILE A 328 -5.57 -0.98 -18.22
C ILE A 328 -6.47 -0.69 -17.03
N PHE A 329 -6.15 -1.23 -15.86
CA PHE A 329 -7.03 -1.19 -14.69
C PHE A 329 -6.65 -0.10 -13.69
N PHE A 330 -7.66 0.65 -13.26
CA PHE A 330 -7.54 1.75 -12.30
C PHE A 330 -8.43 1.54 -11.09
N ARG A 331 -8.04 2.21 -9.98
CA ARG A 331 -8.92 2.33 -8.83
C ARG A 331 -10.18 3.12 -9.20
N VAL A 332 -11.34 2.63 -8.76
CA VAL A 332 -12.60 3.36 -8.93
C VAL A 332 -12.71 4.48 -7.91
N LEU A 333 -12.24 4.22 -6.68
CA LEU A 333 -12.18 5.25 -5.64
C LEU A 333 -10.94 6.14 -5.82
N ALA A 334 -11.12 7.41 -5.57
CA ALA A 334 -10.05 8.41 -5.61
C ALA A 334 -8.95 8.17 -4.56
N PRO A 335 -7.68 8.43 -4.89
CA PRO A 335 -7.20 8.90 -6.18
C PRO A 335 -7.28 7.81 -7.26
N ARG A 336 -7.71 8.17 -8.46
CA ARG A 336 -7.77 7.25 -9.61
C ARG A 336 -6.38 7.02 -10.17
N VAL A 337 -5.66 6.13 -9.53
CA VAL A 337 -4.32 5.64 -9.92
C VAL A 337 -4.43 4.21 -10.43
N PRO A 338 -3.40 3.67 -11.12
CA PRO A 338 -3.38 2.27 -11.50
C PRO A 338 -3.72 1.34 -10.34
N ALA A 339 -4.48 0.29 -10.61
CA ALA A 339 -4.89 -0.68 -9.60
C ALA A 339 -3.65 -1.32 -8.95
N GLY A 340 -3.58 -1.29 -7.62
CA GLY A 340 -2.49 -1.91 -6.85
C GLY A 340 -2.93 -3.23 -6.23
N ILE A 341 -1.97 -4.11 -5.94
CA ILE A 341 -2.23 -5.46 -5.41
C ILE A 341 -2.98 -5.43 -4.08
N GLN A 342 -2.75 -4.41 -3.25
CA GLN A 342 -3.21 -4.41 -1.84
C GLN A 342 -4.55 -3.70 -1.59
N SER A 343 -5.02 -2.87 -2.51
CA SER A 343 -6.18 -2.01 -2.23
C SER A 343 -7.41 -2.28 -3.08
N ASP A 344 -7.26 -2.84 -4.27
CA ASP A 344 -8.33 -2.83 -5.27
C ASP A 344 -8.75 -4.22 -5.74
N LEU A 345 -7.89 -5.20 -5.56
CA LEU A 345 -8.22 -6.61 -5.79
C LEU A 345 -8.75 -7.30 -4.52
N ALA A 346 -8.66 -6.63 -3.37
CA ALA A 346 -9.33 -7.06 -2.12
C ALA A 346 -10.88 -7.09 -2.24
N THR A 347 -11.45 -6.46 -3.27
CA THR A 347 -12.87 -6.66 -3.61
C THR A 347 -13.16 -8.11 -4.01
N CYS A 348 -12.16 -8.84 -4.53
CA CYS A 348 -12.28 -10.27 -4.75
C CYS A 348 -12.32 -11.06 -3.42
N ASP A 349 -11.70 -10.59 -2.34
CA ASP A 349 -11.81 -11.19 -1.01
C ASP A 349 -13.20 -10.99 -0.40
N LEU A 350 -13.89 -9.87 -0.68
CA LEU A 350 -15.28 -9.65 -0.26
C LEU A 350 -16.25 -10.62 -0.94
N LEU A 351 -16.00 -10.99 -2.19
CA LEU A 351 -16.79 -12.00 -2.88
C LEU A 351 -16.52 -13.42 -2.35
N SER A 352 -15.29 -13.68 -1.86
CA SER A 352 -14.92 -14.96 -1.26
C SER A 352 -15.47 -15.14 0.15
N THR A 353 -15.71 -14.05 0.90
CA THR A 353 -16.17 -14.11 2.31
C THR A 353 -17.68 -14.05 2.47
N GLN A 354 -18.44 -13.51 1.52
CA GLN A 354 -19.90 -13.40 1.61
C GLN A 354 -20.70 -14.61 1.07
N SER A 355 -20.05 -15.54 0.37
CA SER A 355 -20.76 -16.68 -0.26
C SER A 355 -20.51 -18.04 0.36
N TRP A 356 -19.85 -18.16 1.52
CA TRP A 356 -19.39 -19.43 2.07
C TRP A 356 -19.87 -19.72 3.51
N TYR A 357 -21.05 -19.18 3.94
CA TYR A 357 -21.78 -19.68 5.10
C TYR A 357 -23.24 -19.88 4.76
#